data_4d89ab8a9a5e854d034ddfb973f065e3
#
_entry.id   4d89ab8a9a5e854d034ddfb973f065e3
#
_cell.length_a   1.000
_cell.length_b   1.000
_cell.length_c   1.000
_cell.angle_alpha   90.00
_cell.angle_beta   90.00
_cell.angle_gamma   90.00
#
_symmetry.space_group_name_H-M   'P 1'
#
loop_
_entity.id
_entity.type
_entity.pdbx_description
1 polymer ?
#
loop_
_entity_poly.entity_id
_entity_poly.type
_entity_poly.pdbx_seq_one_letter_code
_entity_poly.pdbx_strand_id
1 'polypeptide(L)'
;MNAPEKIETLRGKMKRVPQVIFVIPTATLLIIYGLFFFSQWDAYVSAFSGVLPSSFKVAEYARSGFFELCVVACINAAFCAAFRVFGKDSPSGLQIARKLSITLLGAATLVLIATALSKMLLYIKSFDLTFLRLFTCVVMILLAIGFLLTVLAQWIRRIRVFPVMLILCGALILITPFANVRGKIAAYNVDAYILRSTIGVQDNEIDYSYLVYGLGDAGIPDAIRLLESGTLDDVSAENLREDLLEQYLYLHSMKASEHTLASKRALRELEAFYERNKTN
;
A
#
# COMPACT_ATOMS: atom_id res chain seq x y z
N MET A 1 15.52 33.38 26.67
CA MET A 1 15.90 32.01 26.27
C MET A 1 15.44 31.81 24.83
N ASN A 2 16.39 31.72 23.91
CA ASN A 2 16.10 31.60 22.47
C ASN A 2 15.49 30.22 22.15
N ALA A 3 14.66 30.15 21.10
CA ALA A 3 13.97 28.91 20.69
C ALA A 3 14.90 27.67 20.61
N PRO A 4 16.14 27.75 20.08
CA PRO A 4 17.06 26.61 20.06
C PRO A 4 17.50 26.16 21.46
N GLU A 5 17.69 27.05 22.40
CA GLU A 5 18.10 26.75 23.79
C GLU A 5 16.96 26.03 24.57
N LYS A 6 15.72 26.42 24.32
CA LYS A 6 14.54 25.75 24.89
C LYS A 6 14.38 24.33 24.35
N ILE A 7 14.68 24.11 23.07
CA ILE A 7 14.64 22.79 22.44
C ILE A 7 15.74 21.87 22.99
N GLU A 8 16.95 22.40 23.20
CA GLU A 8 18.04 21.61 23.78
C GLU A 8 17.80 21.23 25.24
N THR A 9 17.27 22.14 26.06
CA THR A 9 16.90 21.85 27.45
C THR A 9 15.77 20.84 27.56
N LEU A 10 14.75 20.90 26.67
CA LEU A 10 13.69 19.88 26.58
C LEU A 10 14.26 18.53 26.16
N ARG A 11 15.14 18.51 25.16
CA ARG A 11 15.81 17.30 24.68
C ARG A 11 16.65 16.64 25.76
N GLY A 12 17.39 17.43 26.58
CA GLY A 12 18.14 16.95 27.74
C GLY A 12 17.25 16.36 28.84
N LYS A 13 16.06 16.95 29.06
CA LYS A 13 15.06 16.44 30.02
C LYS A 13 14.39 15.15 29.55
N MET A 14 14.27 14.93 28.26
CA MET A 14 13.66 13.73 27.68
C MET A 14 14.62 12.54 27.65
N LYS A 15 15.91 12.75 27.49
CA LYS A 15 16.94 11.70 27.46
C LYS A 15 17.30 11.18 28.87
N ARG A 16 16.36 10.43 29.48
CA ARG A 16 16.52 9.93 30.87
C ARG A 16 16.66 8.43 30.97
N VAL A 17 16.34 7.67 29.93
CA VAL A 17 16.27 6.21 29.98
C VAL A 17 17.63 5.60 29.65
N PRO A 18 18.20 4.74 30.54
CA PRO A 18 19.44 4.02 30.24
C PRO A 18 19.28 3.17 28.97
N GLN A 19 20.32 3.15 28.13
CA GLN A 19 20.29 2.42 26.87
C GLN A 19 20.06 0.91 27.03
N VAL A 20 20.47 0.33 28.13
CA VAL A 20 20.31 -1.11 28.46
C VAL A 20 18.84 -1.51 28.44
N ILE A 21 17.93 -0.62 28.90
CA ILE A 21 16.48 -0.85 28.88
C ILE A 21 15.93 -1.07 27.46
N PHE A 22 16.61 -0.56 26.44
CA PHE A 22 16.23 -0.76 25.05
C PHE A 22 16.99 -1.92 24.39
N VAL A 23 18.25 -2.12 24.74
CA VAL A 23 19.09 -3.18 24.13
C VAL A 23 18.56 -4.57 24.46
N ILE A 24 18.14 -4.80 25.70
CA ILE A 24 17.62 -6.12 26.14
C ILE A 24 16.33 -6.50 25.37
N PRO A 25 15.26 -5.67 25.34
CA PRO A 25 14.07 -5.99 24.56
C PRO A 25 14.36 -6.14 23.06
N THR A 26 15.29 -5.33 22.50
CA THR A 26 15.68 -5.48 21.09
C THR A 26 16.34 -6.83 20.84
N ALA A 27 17.24 -7.29 21.69
CA ALA A 27 17.86 -8.61 21.56
C ALA A 27 16.81 -9.72 21.64
N THR A 28 15.87 -9.61 22.58
CA THR A 28 14.75 -10.56 22.71
C THR A 28 13.89 -10.58 21.44
N LEU A 29 13.51 -9.41 20.90
CA LEU A 29 12.77 -9.30 19.64
C LEU A 29 13.53 -9.92 18.46
N LEU A 30 14.83 -9.70 18.35
CA LEU A 30 15.64 -10.28 17.29
C LEU A 30 15.73 -11.81 17.38
N ILE A 31 15.79 -12.37 18.59
CA ILE A 31 15.72 -13.83 18.79
C ILE A 31 14.34 -14.35 18.34
N ILE A 32 13.26 -13.70 18.75
CA ILE A 32 11.90 -14.07 18.34
C ILE A 32 11.76 -13.99 16.82
N TYR A 33 12.27 -12.95 16.18
CA TYR A 33 12.25 -12.84 14.71
C TYR A 33 13.09 -13.90 14.02
N GLY A 34 14.25 -14.25 14.58
CA GLY A 34 15.06 -15.37 14.06
C GLY A 34 14.30 -16.69 14.09
N LEU A 35 13.64 -17.01 15.19
CA LEU A 35 12.78 -18.20 15.31
C LEU A 35 11.59 -18.14 14.37
N PHE A 36 10.94 -16.97 14.24
CA PHE A 36 9.82 -16.76 13.34
C PHE A 36 10.23 -16.93 11.87
N PHE A 37 11.34 -16.33 11.45
CA PHE A 37 11.88 -16.50 10.09
C PHE A 37 12.24 -17.95 9.80
N PHE A 38 12.84 -18.65 10.74
CA PHE A 38 13.16 -20.06 10.59
C PHE A 38 11.90 -20.93 10.47
N SER A 39 10.91 -20.69 11.34
CA SER A 39 9.62 -21.40 11.31
C SER A 39 8.80 -21.17 10.05
N GLN A 40 8.90 -19.99 9.45
CA GLN A 40 8.11 -19.57 8.29
C GLN A 40 8.91 -19.56 6.98
N TRP A 41 10.07 -20.24 6.96
CA TRP A 41 11.02 -20.18 5.83
C TRP A 41 10.37 -20.50 4.47
N ASP A 42 9.57 -21.55 4.41
CA ASP A 42 8.88 -21.97 3.18
C ASP A 42 7.86 -20.94 2.69
N ALA A 43 7.16 -20.30 3.62
CA ALA A 43 6.21 -19.21 3.32
C ALA A 43 6.92 -17.95 2.80
N TYR A 44 8.12 -17.64 3.30
CA TYR A 44 8.93 -16.54 2.78
C TYR A 44 9.45 -16.82 1.38
N VAL A 45 10.02 -18.01 1.15
CA VAL A 45 10.50 -18.43 -0.17
C VAL A 45 9.36 -18.39 -1.18
N SER A 46 8.18 -18.91 -0.82
CA SER A 46 6.98 -18.86 -1.67
C SER A 46 6.53 -17.44 -1.97
N ALA A 47 6.56 -16.54 -0.99
CA ALA A 47 6.18 -15.14 -1.18
C ALA A 47 7.08 -14.42 -2.20
N PHE A 48 8.38 -14.70 -2.19
CA PHE A 48 9.33 -14.09 -3.13
C PHE A 48 9.38 -14.79 -4.49
N SER A 49 9.14 -16.09 -4.54
CA SER A 49 9.09 -16.84 -5.81
C SER A 49 7.79 -16.65 -6.58
N GLY A 50 6.75 -16.10 -5.93
CA GLY A 50 5.41 -15.93 -6.51
C GLY A 50 4.68 -17.26 -6.73
N VAL A 51 5.18 -18.36 -6.14
CA VAL A 51 4.58 -19.69 -6.20
C VAL A 51 3.77 -19.92 -4.93
N LEU A 52 2.50 -20.31 -5.07
CA LEU A 52 1.66 -20.65 -3.92
C LEU A 52 2.12 -21.95 -3.27
N PRO A 53 2.18 -22.00 -1.92
CA PRO A 53 2.29 -23.28 -1.22
C PRO A 53 1.04 -24.12 -1.49
N SER A 54 1.22 -25.41 -1.75
CA SER A 54 0.16 -26.37 -2.09
C SER A 54 -0.95 -26.54 -1.03
N SER A 55 -0.73 -26.01 0.18
CA SER A 55 -1.63 -26.12 1.32
C SER A 55 -2.60 -24.95 1.52
N PHE A 56 -2.50 -23.87 0.75
CA PHE A 56 -3.29 -22.66 0.95
C PHE A 56 -4.09 -22.24 -0.29
N LYS A 57 -5.32 -21.73 -0.07
CA LYS A 57 -6.01 -20.94 -1.09
C LYS A 57 -5.34 -19.56 -1.21
N VAL A 58 -5.25 -19.01 -2.44
CA VAL A 58 -4.57 -17.71 -2.70
C VAL A 58 -5.01 -16.61 -1.75
N ALA A 59 -6.33 -16.48 -1.52
CA ALA A 59 -6.89 -15.44 -0.66
C ALA A 59 -6.49 -15.59 0.80
N GLU A 60 -6.47 -16.82 1.31
CA GLU A 60 -6.13 -17.13 2.70
C GLU A 60 -4.63 -16.92 2.94
N TYR A 61 -3.78 -17.38 2.04
CA TYR A 61 -2.34 -17.17 2.09
C TYR A 61 -1.95 -15.69 2.06
N ALA A 62 -2.57 -14.92 1.18
CA ALA A 62 -2.26 -13.50 1.03
C ALA A 62 -2.75 -12.67 2.24
N ARG A 63 -3.90 -13.03 2.83
CA ARG A 63 -4.43 -12.36 4.03
C ARG A 63 -3.73 -12.82 5.31
N SER A 64 -3.27 -14.07 5.35
CA SER A 64 -2.62 -14.61 6.54
C SER A 64 -1.32 -13.88 6.84
N GLY A 65 -1.20 -13.40 8.06
CA GLY A 65 0.00 -12.72 8.55
C GLY A 65 0.26 -11.32 8.00
N PHE A 66 -0.49 -10.85 6.97
CA PHE A 66 -0.28 -9.51 6.41
C PHE A 66 -0.53 -8.40 7.43
N PHE A 67 -1.70 -8.39 8.07
CA PHE A 67 -2.03 -7.39 9.09
C PHE A 67 -1.12 -7.48 10.30
N GLU A 68 -0.77 -8.71 10.71
CA GLU A 68 0.17 -8.96 11.81
C GLU A 68 1.56 -8.36 11.50
N LEU A 69 2.06 -8.56 10.27
CA LEU A 69 3.33 -7.96 9.84
C LEU A 69 3.28 -6.42 9.83
N CYS A 70 2.17 -5.83 9.42
CA CYS A 70 1.97 -4.37 9.49
C CYS A 70 1.97 -3.86 10.93
N VAL A 71 1.26 -4.54 11.84
CA VAL A 71 1.22 -4.19 13.27
C VAL A 71 2.61 -4.30 13.87
N VAL A 72 3.33 -5.38 13.61
CA VAL A 72 4.72 -5.58 14.07
C VAL A 72 5.65 -4.47 13.55
N ALA A 73 5.53 -4.09 12.27
CA ALA A 73 6.31 -2.99 11.70
C ALA A 73 5.99 -1.66 12.40
N CYS A 74 4.73 -1.36 12.70
CA CYS A 74 4.34 -0.17 13.44
C CYS A 74 4.89 -0.16 14.88
N ILE A 75 4.84 -1.31 15.58
CA ILE A 75 5.42 -1.45 16.92
C ILE A 75 6.92 -1.21 16.88
N ASN A 76 7.63 -1.79 15.92
CA ASN A 76 9.06 -1.59 15.73
C ASN A 76 9.40 -0.12 15.41
N ALA A 77 8.59 0.55 14.62
CA ALA A 77 8.75 1.98 14.33
C ALA A 77 8.59 2.82 15.61
N ALA A 78 7.56 2.56 16.40
CA ALA A 78 7.33 3.22 17.68
C ALA A 78 8.49 2.96 18.66
N PHE A 79 9.00 1.72 18.70
CA PHE A 79 10.13 1.35 19.53
C PHE A 79 11.43 2.06 19.11
N CYS A 80 11.74 2.09 17.81
CA CYS A 80 12.89 2.83 17.27
C CYS A 80 12.78 4.34 17.54
N ALA A 81 11.58 4.91 17.42
CA ALA A 81 11.31 6.31 17.72
C ALA A 81 11.52 6.60 19.23
N ALA A 82 10.98 5.76 20.11
CA ALA A 82 11.14 5.86 21.56
C ALA A 82 12.63 5.79 21.95
N PHE A 83 13.36 4.86 21.37
CA PHE A 83 14.80 4.71 21.59
C PHE A 83 15.60 5.96 21.21
N ARG A 84 15.20 6.60 20.09
CA ARG A 84 15.85 7.81 19.58
C ARG A 84 15.53 9.05 20.43
N VAL A 85 14.32 9.13 20.97
CA VAL A 85 13.82 10.28 21.75
C VAL A 85 14.26 10.18 23.20
N PHE A 86 14.10 9.03 23.85
CA PHE A 86 14.29 8.86 25.29
C PHE A 86 15.63 8.26 25.68
N GLY A 87 16.35 7.64 24.75
CA GLY A 87 17.66 7.01 25.01
C GLY A 87 18.70 8.04 25.40
N LYS A 88 19.30 7.86 26.61
CA LYS A 88 20.37 8.72 27.13
C LYS A 88 21.67 8.50 26.34
N ASP A 89 22.45 9.56 26.14
CA ASP A 89 23.80 9.41 25.58
C ASP A 89 24.71 8.64 26.56
N SER A 90 25.41 7.62 26.06
CA SER A 90 26.17 6.65 26.87
C SER A 90 27.62 6.52 26.37
N PRO A 91 28.52 5.86 27.13
CA PRO A 91 29.89 5.58 26.73
C PRO A 91 29.97 4.85 25.38
N SER A 92 31.13 4.96 24.70
CA SER A 92 31.34 4.53 23.30
C SER A 92 30.94 3.08 22.99
N GLY A 93 31.18 2.12 23.88
CA GLY A 93 30.80 0.73 23.68
C GLY A 93 29.26 0.51 23.58
N LEU A 94 28.52 1.18 24.46
CA LEU A 94 27.06 1.09 24.47
C LEU A 94 26.44 1.83 23.28
N GLN A 95 27.13 2.82 22.71
CA GLN A 95 26.70 3.49 21.48
C GLN A 95 26.77 2.56 20.25
N ILE A 96 27.79 1.71 20.18
CA ILE A 96 27.93 0.71 19.11
C ILE A 96 26.82 -0.33 19.25
N ALA A 97 26.60 -0.86 20.47
CA ALA A 97 25.49 -1.80 20.72
C ALA A 97 24.14 -1.22 20.32
N ARG A 98 23.89 0.06 20.63
CA ARG A 98 22.68 0.77 20.18
C ARG A 98 22.55 0.80 18.67
N LYS A 99 23.61 1.22 17.97
CA LYS A 99 23.59 1.31 16.50
C LYS A 99 23.30 -0.04 15.87
N LEU A 100 23.97 -1.09 16.34
CA LEU A 100 23.76 -2.46 15.88
C LEU A 100 22.33 -2.94 16.15
N SER A 101 21.82 -2.71 17.36
CA SER A 101 20.45 -3.11 17.73
C SER A 101 19.41 -2.47 16.81
N ILE A 102 19.49 -1.15 16.59
CA ILE A 102 18.56 -0.44 15.69
C ILE A 102 18.74 -0.88 14.25
N THR A 103 19.98 -1.11 13.81
CA THR A 103 20.25 -1.58 12.44
C THR A 103 19.70 -2.97 12.21
N LEU A 104 19.92 -3.92 13.12
CA LEU A 104 19.41 -5.28 13.01
C LEU A 104 17.88 -5.33 13.10
N LEU A 105 17.29 -4.60 14.05
CA LEU A 105 15.83 -4.50 14.16
C LEU A 105 15.23 -3.87 12.90
N GLY A 106 15.84 -2.81 12.37
CA GLY A 106 15.39 -2.17 11.13
C GLY A 106 15.54 -3.09 9.93
N ALA A 107 16.64 -3.83 9.79
CA ALA A 107 16.84 -4.79 8.72
C ALA A 107 15.83 -5.94 8.79
N ALA A 108 15.60 -6.53 9.98
CA ALA A 108 14.57 -7.55 10.17
C ALA A 108 13.18 -7.02 9.79
N THR A 109 12.86 -5.79 10.19
CA THR A 109 11.57 -5.16 9.84
C THR A 109 11.44 -4.91 8.34
N LEU A 110 12.52 -4.52 7.64
CA LEU A 110 12.51 -4.36 6.18
C LEU A 110 12.22 -5.69 5.48
N VAL A 111 12.76 -6.81 5.97
CA VAL A 111 12.46 -8.16 5.45
C VAL A 111 10.97 -8.48 5.66
N LEU A 112 10.41 -8.19 6.85
CA LEU A 112 8.99 -8.38 7.13
C LEU A 112 8.11 -7.56 6.18
N ILE A 113 8.43 -6.27 5.97
CA ILE A 113 7.69 -5.40 5.07
C ILE A 113 7.79 -5.91 3.62
N ALA A 114 8.98 -6.31 3.17
CA ALA A 114 9.16 -6.85 1.82
C ALA A 114 8.32 -8.11 1.60
N THR A 115 8.27 -9.02 2.57
CA THR A 115 7.43 -10.23 2.53
C THR A 115 5.95 -9.88 2.49
N ALA A 116 5.51 -8.96 3.35
CA ALA A 116 4.11 -8.52 3.38
C ALA A 116 3.71 -7.86 2.04
N LEU A 117 4.61 -7.06 1.47
CA LEU A 117 4.40 -6.42 0.16
C LEU A 117 4.31 -7.46 -0.96
N SER A 118 5.18 -8.47 -0.96
CA SER A 118 5.13 -9.59 -1.93
C SER A 118 3.83 -10.37 -1.86
N LYS A 119 3.35 -10.68 -0.64
CA LYS A 119 2.03 -11.31 -0.44
C LYS A 119 0.88 -10.44 -0.96
N MET A 120 0.93 -9.13 -0.71
CA MET A 120 -0.09 -8.19 -1.21
C MET A 120 -0.06 -8.09 -2.73
N LEU A 121 1.11 -8.06 -3.36
CA LEU A 121 1.22 -8.07 -4.82
C LEU A 121 0.65 -9.35 -5.43
N LEU A 122 0.89 -10.51 -4.80
CA LEU A 122 0.28 -11.77 -5.21
C LEU A 122 -1.25 -11.72 -5.09
N TYR A 123 -1.76 -11.13 -4.01
CA TYR A 123 -3.20 -10.93 -3.80
C TYR A 123 -3.83 -10.04 -4.86
N ILE A 124 -3.19 -8.91 -5.19
CA ILE A 124 -3.63 -8.01 -6.26
C ILE A 124 -3.67 -8.73 -7.61
N LYS A 125 -2.65 -9.57 -7.89
CA LYS A 125 -2.55 -10.32 -9.14
C LYS A 125 -3.67 -11.34 -9.31
N SER A 126 -4.19 -11.90 -8.20
CA SER A 126 -5.24 -12.92 -8.21
C SER A 126 -6.66 -12.37 -8.05
N PHE A 127 -6.83 -11.21 -7.43
CA PHE A 127 -8.14 -10.65 -7.06
C PHE A 127 -8.31 -9.18 -7.45
N ASP A 128 -7.57 -8.72 -8.43
CA ASP A 128 -7.57 -7.37 -8.95
C ASP A 128 -7.12 -6.28 -7.95
N LEU A 129 -6.92 -5.07 -8.43
CA LEU A 129 -6.47 -3.94 -7.64
C LEU A 129 -7.65 -3.15 -7.09
N THR A 130 -7.71 -2.97 -5.77
CA THR A 130 -8.67 -2.06 -5.14
C THR A 130 -7.96 -0.85 -4.54
N PHE A 131 -8.71 0.22 -4.33
CA PHE A 131 -8.17 1.44 -3.70
C PHE A 131 -7.53 1.16 -2.34
N LEU A 132 -8.17 0.30 -1.53
CA LEU A 132 -7.64 -0.07 -0.21
C LEU A 132 -6.32 -0.85 -0.30
N ARG A 133 -6.22 -1.81 -1.25
CA ARG A 133 -4.99 -2.59 -1.47
C ARG A 133 -3.85 -1.69 -1.93
N LEU A 134 -4.12 -0.77 -2.86
CA LEU A 134 -3.13 0.21 -3.31
C LEU A 134 -2.67 1.11 -2.16
N PHE A 135 -3.61 1.65 -1.39
CA PHE A 135 -3.29 2.49 -0.22
C PHE A 135 -2.42 1.74 0.79
N THR A 136 -2.73 0.48 1.05
CA THR A 136 -1.93 -0.37 1.94
C THR A 136 -0.51 -0.56 1.42
N CYS A 137 -0.32 -0.83 0.11
CA CYS A 137 1.00 -0.90 -0.50
C CYS A 137 1.79 0.41 -0.33
N VAL A 138 1.14 1.55 -0.53
CA VAL A 138 1.77 2.87 -0.36
C VAL A 138 2.23 3.08 1.09
N VAL A 139 1.39 2.75 2.07
CA VAL A 139 1.75 2.85 3.50
C VAL A 139 2.94 1.94 3.82
N MET A 140 2.98 0.72 3.29
CA MET A 140 4.09 -0.20 3.49
C MET A 140 5.39 0.32 2.87
N ILE A 141 5.33 0.91 1.67
CA ILE A 141 6.50 1.54 1.02
C ILE A 141 7.00 2.72 1.87
N LEU A 142 6.10 3.56 2.40
CA LEU A 142 6.48 4.64 3.31
C LEU A 142 7.14 4.13 4.59
N LEU A 143 6.61 3.05 5.18
CA LEU A 143 7.24 2.40 6.34
C LEU A 143 8.62 1.86 5.98
N ALA A 144 8.78 1.20 4.83
CA ALA A 144 10.09 0.71 4.37
C ALA A 144 11.10 1.84 4.20
N ILE A 145 10.70 2.96 3.57
CA ILE A 145 11.55 4.16 3.46
C ILE A 145 11.92 4.69 4.85
N GLY A 146 10.96 4.77 5.76
CA GLY A 146 11.19 5.23 7.14
C GLY A 146 12.19 4.35 7.90
N PHE A 147 12.09 3.02 7.78
CA PHE A 147 13.06 2.09 8.38
C PHE A 147 14.43 2.20 7.73
N LEU A 148 14.50 2.26 6.40
CA LEU A 148 15.74 2.45 5.66
C LEU A 148 16.46 3.74 6.11
N LEU A 149 15.74 4.85 6.16
CA LEU A 149 16.28 6.12 6.65
C LEU A 149 16.69 6.04 8.12
N THR A 150 15.96 5.30 8.96
CA THR A 150 16.29 5.11 10.37
C THR A 150 17.57 4.32 10.53
N VAL A 151 17.77 3.26 9.76
CA VAL A 151 19.02 2.47 9.72
C VAL A 151 20.18 3.34 9.24
N LEU A 152 20.04 4.02 8.11
CA LEU A 152 21.06 4.89 7.55
C LEU A 152 21.45 6.03 8.51
N ALA A 153 20.48 6.59 9.22
CA ALA A 153 20.71 7.67 10.18
C ALA A 153 21.53 7.24 11.43
N GLN A 154 21.72 5.92 11.67
CA GLN A 154 22.64 5.45 12.71
C GLN A 154 24.11 5.65 12.30
N TRP A 155 24.38 5.60 11.01
CA TRP A 155 25.75 5.66 10.46
C TRP A 155 26.07 7.03 9.84
N ILE A 156 25.06 7.70 9.25
CA ILE A 156 25.20 8.99 8.56
C ILE A 156 24.49 10.08 9.37
N ARG A 157 25.26 10.93 10.05
CA ARG A 157 24.74 11.99 10.95
C ARG A 157 23.87 13.05 10.25
N ARG A 158 23.96 13.19 8.91
CA ARG A 158 23.24 14.21 8.15
C ARG A 158 21.78 13.85 7.89
N ILE A 159 21.38 12.57 8.03
CA ILE A 159 20.03 12.11 7.72
C ILE A 159 19.08 12.50 8.84
N ARG A 160 18.07 13.30 8.49
CA ARG A 160 16.99 13.72 9.38
C ARG A 160 15.70 12.98 8.98
N VAL A 161 15.42 11.85 9.60
CA VAL A 161 14.30 10.95 9.26
C VAL A 161 12.96 11.67 9.30
N PHE A 162 12.64 12.36 10.42
CA PHE A 162 11.34 13.00 10.63
C PHE A 162 10.97 14.03 9.55
N PRO A 163 11.79 15.06 9.23
CA PRO A 163 11.44 16.03 8.21
C PRO A 163 11.33 15.41 6.80
N VAL A 164 12.16 14.41 6.47
CA VAL A 164 12.05 13.70 5.19
C VAL A 164 10.74 12.95 5.09
N MET A 165 10.34 12.21 6.12
CA MET A 165 9.06 11.51 6.16
C MET A 165 7.88 12.47 6.10
N LEU A 166 7.96 13.61 6.80
CA LEU A 166 6.92 14.64 6.77
C LEU A 166 6.72 15.20 5.34
N ILE A 167 7.83 15.49 4.64
CA ILE A 167 7.79 15.96 3.24
C ILE A 167 7.19 14.88 2.33
N LEU A 168 7.62 13.62 2.47
CA LEU A 168 7.09 12.52 1.64
C LEU A 168 5.59 12.30 1.87
N CYS A 169 5.13 12.25 3.12
CA CYS A 169 3.71 12.12 3.44
C CYS A 169 2.91 13.34 2.94
N GLY A 170 3.41 14.55 3.14
CA GLY A 170 2.78 15.78 2.65
C GLY A 170 2.68 15.81 1.12
N ALA A 171 3.75 15.47 0.42
CA ALA A 171 3.76 15.37 -1.04
C ALA A 171 2.76 14.32 -1.55
N LEU A 172 2.69 13.16 -0.91
CA LEU A 172 1.73 12.12 -1.26
C LEU A 172 0.28 12.62 -1.13
N ILE A 173 -0.06 13.27 -0.01
CA ILE A 173 -1.41 13.82 0.23
C ILE A 173 -1.75 14.87 -0.83
N LEU A 174 -0.81 15.75 -1.19
CA LEU A 174 -1.01 16.80 -2.17
C LEU A 174 -1.15 16.26 -3.61
N ILE A 175 -0.42 15.22 -3.97
CA ILE A 175 -0.42 14.66 -5.34
C ILE A 175 -1.61 13.72 -5.58
N THR A 176 -2.06 12.99 -4.56
CA THR A 176 -3.11 11.97 -4.71
C THR A 176 -4.39 12.47 -5.41
N PRO A 177 -4.96 13.65 -5.08
CA PRO A 177 -6.16 14.15 -5.75
C PRO A 177 -5.99 14.38 -7.25
N PHE A 178 -4.78 14.73 -7.69
CA PHE A 178 -4.47 15.03 -9.10
C PHE A 178 -4.04 13.81 -9.90
N ALA A 179 -3.71 12.71 -9.24
CA ALA A 179 -3.12 11.52 -9.87
C ALA A 179 -4.13 10.63 -10.60
N ASN A 180 -5.45 10.93 -10.54
CA ASN A 180 -6.53 10.08 -11.05
C ASN A 180 -6.36 8.61 -10.67
N VAL A 181 -6.10 8.35 -9.39
CA VAL A 181 -5.77 7.01 -8.88
C VAL A 181 -6.86 6.00 -9.19
N ARG A 182 -8.14 6.39 -9.05
CA ARG A 182 -9.29 5.52 -9.32
C ARG A 182 -9.35 5.09 -10.78
N GLY A 183 -9.15 6.00 -11.73
CA GLY A 183 -9.11 5.67 -13.15
C GLY A 183 -7.92 4.75 -13.50
N LYS A 184 -6.75 4.95 -12.86
CA LYS A 184 -5.61 4.04 -13.05
C LYS A 184 -5.86 2.63 -12.51
N ILE A 185 -6.62 2.50 -11.42
CA ILE A 185 -7.04 1.21 -10.88
C ILE A 185 -7.98 0.52 -11.88
N ALA A 186 -8.96 1.25 -12.42
CA ALA A 186 -9.88 0.73 -13.43
C ALA A 186 -9.13 0.21 -14.66
N ALA A 187 -8.25 1.05 -15.22
CA ALA A 187 -7.42 0.69 -16.37
C ALA A 187 -6.58 -0.57 -16.12
N TYR A 188 -5.91 -0.66 -14.95
CA TYR A 188 -5.12 -1.83 -14.57
C TYR A 188 -5.96 -3.12 -14.52
N ASN A 189 -7.14 -3.07 -13.89
CA ASN A 189 -7.99 -4.24 -13.73
C ASN A 189 -8.54 -4.71 -15.08
N VAL A 190 -8.99 -3.78 -15.91
CA VAL A 190 -9.52 -4.08 -17.25
C VAL A 190 -8.41 -4.64 -18.17
N ASP A 191 -7.21 -4.02 -18.17
CA ASP A 191 -6.07 -4.53 -18.94
C ASP A 191 -5.67 -5.93 -18.49
N ALA A 192 -5.62 -6.18 -17.19
CA ALA A 192 -5.29 -7.49 -16.64
C ALA A 192 -6.35 -8.55 -17.00
N TYR A 193 -7.64 -8.19 -16.96
CA TYR A 193 -8.74 -9.07 -17.33
C TYR A 193 -8.70 -9.43 -18.82
N ILE A 194 -8.60 -8.45 -19.71
CA ILE A 194 -8.53 -8.65 -21.15
C ILE A 194 -7.33 -9.52 -21.50
N LEU A 195 -6.16 -9.26 -20.88
CA LEU A 195 -4.97 -10.08 -21.11
C LEU A 195 -5.19 -11.54 -20.69
N ARG A 196 -5.74 -11.77 -19.49
CA ARG A 196 -6.03 -13.11 -18.98
C ARG A 196 -7.04 -13.85 -19.87
N SER A 197 -8.08 -13.15 -20.35
CA SER A 197 -9.06 -13.72 -21.29
C SER A 197 -8.42 -14.10 -22.62
N THR A 198 -7.52 -13.26 -23.15
CA THR A 198 -6.83 -13.50 -24.42
C THR A 198 -5.90 -14.74 -24.36
N ILE A 199 -5.25 -15.00 -23.23
CA ILE A 199 -4.37 -16.17 -23.04
C ILE A 199 -5.13 -17.41 -22.53
N GLY A 200 -6.45 -17.34 -22.40
CA GLY A 200 -7.30 -18.47 -22.06
C GLY A 200 -7.19 -18.94 -20.60
N VAL A 201 -6.94 -18.03 -19.66
CA VAL A 201 -6.94 -18.37 -18.22
C VAL A 201 -8.37 -18.76 -17.81
N GLN A 202 -8.51 -19.98 -17.26
CA GLN A 202 -9.76 -20.44 -16.67
C GLN A 202 -10.07 -19.65 -15.38
N ASP A 203 -11.37 -19.49 -15.06
CA ASP A 203 -11.85 -18.75 -13.89
C ASP A 203 -11.39 -17.28 -13.85
N ASN A 204 -11.34 -16.62 -15.02
CA ASN A 204 -11.02 -15.21 -15.12
C ASN A 204 -12.28 -14.39 -14.84
N GLU A 205 -12.43 -13.89 -13.63
CA GLU A 205 -13.54 -13.04 -13.21
C GLU A 205 -13.06 -11.59 -13.03
N ILE A 206 -13.96 -10.63 -13.28
CA ILE A 206 -13.75 -9.21 -13.01
C ILE A 206 -14.96 -8.65 -12.26
N ASP A 207 -14.70 -7.90 -11.22
CA ASP A 207 -15.75 -7.17 -10.49
C ASP A 207 -16.08 -5.86 -11.24
N TYR A 208 -16.97 -5.98 -12.24
CA TYR A 208 -17.42 -4.83 -13.03
C TYR A 208 -18.27 -3.86 -12.19
N SER A 209 -18.99 -4.33 -11.16
CA SER A 209 -19.70 -3.47 -10.23
C SER A 209 -18.73 -2.57 -9.44
N TYR A 210 -17.56 -3.09 -9.09
CA TYR A 210 -16.52 -2.28 -8.48
C TYR A 210 -15.98 -1.19 -9.43
N LEU A 211 -15.89 -1.47 -10.75
CA LEU A 211 -15.49 -0.46 -11.74
C LEU A 211 -16.49 0.70 -11.79
N VAL A 212 -17.78 0.39 -11.80
CA VAL A 212 -18.85 1.39 -11.96
C VAL A 212 -19.12 2.12 -10.64
N TYR A 213 -19.35 1.38 -9.56
CA TYR A 213 -19.77 1.96 -8.26
C TYR A 213 -18.61 2.19 -7.29
N GLY A 214 -17.68 1.26 -7.19
CA GLY A 214 -16.56 1.34 -6.26
C GLY A 214 -15.53 2.40 -6.63
N LEU A 215 -15.22 2.53 -7.93
CA LEU A 215 -14.33 3.56 -8.46
C LEU A 215 -15.10 4.82 -8.90
N GLY A 216 -16.42 4.73 -9.00
CA GLY A 216 -17.31 5.81 -9.41
C GLY A 216 -17.00 6.32 -10.81
N ASP A 217 -17.29 7.59 -11.08
CA ASP A 217 -17.18 8.21 -12.41
C ASP A 217 -15.82 7.99 -13.09
N ALA A 218 -14.75 7.82 -12.30
CA ALA A 218 -13.41 7.61 -12.85
C ALA A 218 -13.22 6.20 -13.46
N GLY A 219 -14.06 5.23 -13.11
CA GLY A 219 -14.03 3.87 -13.65
C GLY A 219 -14.84 3.68 -14.93
N ILE A 220 -15.79 4.57 -15.21
CA ILE A 220 -16.72 4.46 -16.34
C ILE A 220 -16.03 4.32 -17.70
N PRO A 221 -15.00 5.11 -18.06
CA PRO A 221 -14.34 4.96 -19.35
C PRO A 221 -13.76 3.56 -19.58
N ASP A 222 -13.20 2.96 -18.52
CA ASP A 222 -12.63 1.62 -18.60
C ASP A 222 -13.72 0.52 -18.55
N ALA A 223 -14.84 0.76 -17.87
CA ALA A 223 -16.01 -0.12 -17.93
C ALA A 223 -16.63 -0.18 -19.35
N ILE A 224 -16.70 0.95 -20.05
CA ILE A 224 -17.09 0.99 -21.47
C ILE A 224 -16.10 0.19 -22.33
N ARG A 225 -14.79 0.40 -22.12
CA ARG A 225 -13.74 -0.33 -22.85
C ARG A 225 -13.81 -1.84 -22.59
N LEU A 226 -14.15 -2.26 -21.38
CA LEU A 226 -14.36 -3.66 -21.04
C LEU A 226 -15.52 -4.26 -21.84
N LEU A 227 -16.64 -3.54 -21.89
CA LEU A 227 -17.81 -3.97 -22.66
C LEU A 227 -17.53 -4.06 -24.16
N GLU A 228 -16.83 -3.06 -24.73
CA GLU A 228 -16.44 -3.01 -26.15
C GLU A 228 -15.40 -4.09 -26.51
N SER A 229 -14.65 -4.62 -25.54
CA SER A 229 -13.66 -5.67 -25.78
C SER A 229 -14.26 -7.02 -26.19
N GLY A 230 -15.56 -7.24 -25.89
CA GLY A 230 -16.25 -8.51 -26.18
C GLY A 230 -15.71 -9.72 -25.42
N THR A 231 -14.98 -9.50 -24.33
CA THR A 231 -14.37 -10.57 -23.52
C THR A 231 -15.25 -11.06 -22.38
N LEU A 232 -16.34 -10.32 -22.07
CA LEU A 232 -17.33 -10.71 -21.08
C LEU A 232 -18.29 -11.76 -21.64
N ASP A 233 -18.83 -12.61 -20.76
CA ASP A 233 -19.97 -13.45 -21.08
C ASP A 233 -21.25 -12.60 -21.27
N ASP A 234 -22.24 -13.14 -21.97
CA ASP A 234 -23.46 -12.41 -22.36
C ASP A 234 -24.20 -11.83 -21.14
N VAL A 235 -24.27 -12.59 -20.05
CA VAL A 235 -24.95 -12.17 -18.81
C VAL A 235 -24.23 -10.99 -18.13
N SER A 236 -22.91 -11.10 -17.98
CA SER A 236 -22.10 -10.03 -17.39
C SER A 236 -22.06 -8.78 -18.27
N ALA A 237 -22.07 -8.95 -19.60
CA ALA A 237 -22.13 -7.85 -20.55
C ALA A 237 -23.46 -7.09 -20.45
N GLU A 238 -24.57 -7.80 -20.29
CA GLU A 238 -25.90 -7.18 -20.17
C GLU A 238 -26.02 -6.44 -18.82
N ASN A 239 -25.61 -7.07 -17.71
CA ASN A 239 -25.60 -6.41 -16.40
C ASN A 239 -24.75 -5.14 -16.41
N LEU A 240 -23.56 -5.17 -17.05
CA LEU A 240 -22.71 -3.99 -17.17
C LEU A 240 -23.36 -2.89 -18.02
N ARG A 241 -24.12 -3.25 -19.06
CA ARG A 241 -24.89 -2.27 -19.85
C ARG A 241 -25.97 -1.59 -19.02
N GLU A 242 -26.68 -2.35 -18.18
CA GLU A 242 -27.69 -1.82 -17.26
C GLU A 242 -27.05 -0.86 -16.26
N ASP A 243 -25.93 -1.25 -15.62
CA ASP A 243 -25.19 -0.41 -14.70
C ASP A 243 -24.71 0.90 -15.36
N LEU A 244 -24.19 0.83 -16.59
CA LEU A 244 -23.76 2.02 -17.34
C LEU A 244 -24.94 2.92 -17.73
N LEU A 245 -26.11 2.34 -18.05
CA LEU A 245 -27.31 3.11 -18.33
C LEU A 245 -27.81 3.85 -17.08
N GLU A 246 -27.80 3.19 -15.93
CA GLU A 246 -28.16 3.82 -14.66
C GLU A 246 -27.24 5.01 -14.36
N GLN A 247 -25.92 4.82 -14.52
CA GLN A 247 -24.95 5.90 -14.33
C GLN A 247 -25.09 7.04 -15.34
N TYR A 248 -25.43 6.72 -16.59
CA TYR A 248 -25.73 7.73 -17.62
C TYR A 248 -26.92 8.60 -17.22
N LEU A 249 -28.02 7.98 -16.79
CA LEU A 249 -29.23 8.69 -16.36
C LEU A 249 -28.96 9.54 -15.10
N TYR A 250 -28.20 8.98 -14.15
CA TYR A 250 -27.80 9.69 -12.94
C TYR A 250 -26.97 10.94 -13.28
N LEU A 251 -25.90 10.78 -14.05
CA LEU A 251 -25.03 11.89 -14.44
C LEU A 251 -25.75 12.95 -15.25
N HIS A 252 -26.67 12.54 -16.14
CA HIS A 252 -27.47 13.47 -16.94
C HIS A 252 -28.47 14.27 -16.10
N SER A 253 -28.94 13.71 -14.99
CA SER A 253 -29.85 14.38 -14.05
C SER A 253 -29.16 15.39 -13.14
N MET A 254 -27.83 15.34 -13.00
CA MET A 254 -27.06 16.24 -12.14
C MET A 254 -27.01 17.66 -12.68
N LYS A 255 -27.00 18.64 -11.77
CA LYS A 255 -26.79 20.05 -12.15
C LYS A 255 -25.35 20.27 -12.62
N ALA A 256 -25.16 21.19 -13.56
CA ALA A 256 -23.85 21.51 -14.12
C ALA A 256 -22.79 21.90 -13.07
N SER A 257 -23.23 22.47 -11.93
CA SER A 257 -22.35 22.85 -10.80
C SER A 257 -21.89 21.68 -9.94
N GLU A 258 -22.52 20.52 -10.05
CA GLU A 258 -22.23 19.31 -9.25
C GLU A 258 -21.22 18.40 -9.96
N HIS A 259 -20.99 18.62 -11.25
CA HIS A 259 -20.06 17.83 -12.04
C HIS A 259 -18.59 18.09 -11.67
N THR A 260 -17.91 17.03 -11.30
CA THR A 260 -16.45 16.98 -11.16
C THR A 260 -15.77 16.83 -12.53
N LEU A 261 -14.45 16.91 -12.58
CA LEU A 261 -13.71 16.60 -13.82
C LEU A 261 -13.91 15.14 -14.27
N ALA A 262 -14.02 14.22 -13.31
CA ALA A 262 -14.25 12.80 -13.59
C ALA A 262 -15.65 12.57 -14.16
N SER A 263 -16.71 13.16 -13.56
CA SER A 263 -18.08 13.01 -14.03
C SER A 263 -18.30 13.63 -15.41
N LYS A 264 -17.68 14.78 -15.70
CA LYS A 264 -17.72 15.38 -17.05
C LYS A 264 -17.06 14.50 -18.11
N ARG A 265 -15.99 13.81 -17.74
CA ARG A 265 -15.34 12.86 -18.64
C ARG A 265 -16.22 11.61 -18.84
N ALA A 266 -16.72 11.04 -17.74
CA ALA A 266 -17.59 9.88 -17.77
C ALA A 266 -18.85 10.14 -18.63
N LEU A 267 -19.51 11.28 -18.44
CA LEU A 267 -20.70 11.66 -19.21
C LEU A 267 -20.40 11.73 -20.72
N ARG A 268 -19.31 12.35 -21.11
CA ARG A 268 -18.89 12.44 -22.53
C ARG A 268 -18.63 11.07 -23.16
N GLU A 269 -17.99 10.17 -22.41
CA GLU A 269 -17.71 8.81 -22.89
C GLU A 269 -19.01 7.98 -23.02
N LEU A 270 -19.94 8.13 -22.07
CA LEU A 270 -21.24 7.49 -22.12
C LEU A 270 -22.10 8.03 -23.29
N GLU A 271 -22.15 9.34 -23.51
CA GLU A 271 -22.84 9.94 -24.65
C GLU A 271 -22.28 9.38 -25.96
N ALA A 272 -20.97 9.40 -26.13
CA ALA A 272 -20.31 8.87 -27.32
C ALA A 272 -20.59 7.35 -27.51
N PHE A 273 -20.61 6.58 -26.43
CA PHE A 273 -20.92 5.14 -26.45
C PHE A 273 -22.37 4.90 -26.93
N TYR A 274 -23.35 5.61 -26.34
CA TYR A 274 -24.75 5.42 -26.72
C TYR A 274 -25.08 5.98 -28.13
N GLU A 275 -24.41 7.04 -28.58
CA GLU A 275 -24.55 7.53 -29.97
C GLU A 275 -24.01 6.51 -30.97
N ARG A 276 -22.87 5.88 -30.73
CA ARG A 276 -22.33 4.81 -31.61
C ARG A 276 -23.26 3.61 -31.69
N ASN A 277 -23.90 3.24 -30.58
CA ASN A 277 -24.79 2.08 -30.55
C ASN A 277 -26.23 2.35 -31.04
N LYS A 278 -26.62 3.63 -31.26
CA LYS A 278 -27.89 3.97 -31.94
C LYS A 278 -27.82 3.86 -33.47
N THR A 279 -26.62 3.92 -34.02
CA THR A 279 -26.37 3.91 -35.47
C THR A 279 -26.09 2.51 -36.03
N ASN A 280 -25.95 1.50 -35.17
CA ASN A 280 -25.86 0.09 -35.53
C ASN A 280 -27.15 -0.66 -35.15
#